data_fc7b5e9a30de9f53c31f03c869c5062a
#
_entry.id   fc7b5e9a30de9f53c31f03c869c5062a
#
_cell.length_a   1.000
_cell.length_b   1.000
_cell.length_c   1.000
_cell.angle_alpha   90.00
_cell.angle_beta   90.00
_cell.angle_gamma   90.00
#
_symmetry.space_group_name_H-M   'P 1'
#
loop_
_entity.id
_entity.type
_entity.pdbx_description
1 polymer ?
#
loop_
_entity_poly.entity_id
_entity_poly.type
_entity_poly.pdbx_seq_one_letter_code
_entity_poly.pdbx_strand_id
1 'polypeptide(L)'
;MSALPLSRRAAIAAALVMPAAAAAATEASAQSGSDAASVDLVRRWADEVVRPLKVQFGDLAHPDLVMELHGAGANADGTPRVLTGLPAVVAWFDQVKAQHAAPVSVRIDQMVAQGDTVAVRAENNWTLRGEGDSQQRRAQTIAAFYKVQDGKIAHIWRFTDRVPRTQT
;
A
#
# COMPACT_ATOMS: atom_id res chain seq x y z
N MET A 1 48.75 -39.63 58.18
CA MET A 1 47.71 -38.59 58.15
C MET A 1 47.99 -37.71 56.95
N SER A 2 47.33 -38.01 55.84
CA SER A 2 47.54 -37.32 54.55
C SER A 2 46.36 -36.38 54.26
N ALA A 3 46.66 -35.11 54.07
CA ALA A 3 45.68 -34.09 53.66
C ALA A 3 45.62 -34.02 52.13
N LEU A 4 44.44 -34.20 51.57
CA LEU A 4 44.11 -34.04 50.16
C LEU A 4 43.96 -32.56 49.78
N PRO A 5 44.45 -32.12 48.61
CA PRO A 5 44.26 -30.77 48.17
C PRO A 5 42.89 -30.59 47.48
N LEU A 6 42.15 -29.55 47.86
CA LEU A 6 40.91 -29.09 47.29
C LEU A 6 41.14 -28.58 45.86
N SER A 7 40.39 -29.16 44.92
CA SER A 7 40.32 -28.83 43.53
C SER A 7 39.80 -27.41 43.25
N ARG A 8 40.62 -26.59 42.58
CA ARG A 8 40.21 -25.32 41.93
C ARG A 8 39.54 -25.64 40.60
N ARG A 9 38.24 -25.85 40.60
CA ARG A 9 37.42 -25.85 39.36
C ARG A 9 36.03 -25.34 39.65
N ALA A 10 35.85 -24.02 39.64
CA ALA A 10 34.55 -23.38 39.44
C ALA A 10 34.70 -21.85 39.35
N ALA A 11 35.07 -21.36 38.21
CA ALA A 11 34.86 -19.95 37.83
C ALA A 11 35.16 -19.71 36.37
N ILE A 12 34.39 -20.26 35.44
CA ILE A 12 34.26 -19.76 34.07
C ILE A 12 32.90 -20.24 33.56
N ALA A 13 31.84 -19.53 33.86
CA ALA A 13 30.56 -19.62 33.14
C ALA A 13 29.64 -18.45 33.53
N ALA A 14 30.02 -17.22 33.18
CA ALA A 14 29.10 -16.10 33.24
C ALA A 14 29.62 -14.95 32.38
N ALA A 15 29.70 -15.13 31.07
CA ALA A 15 29.87 -14.01 30.13
C ALA A 15 29.62 -14.48 28.69
N LEU A 16 28.37 -14.81 28.33
CA LEU A 16 27.95 -14.89 26.93
C LEU A 16 26.42 -15.03 26.80
N VAL A 17 25.65 -14.10 27.36
CA VAL A 17 24.26 -13.92 26.97
C VAL A 17 23.96 -12.42 27.10
N MET A 18 24.20 -11.63 26.05
CA MET A 18 23.50 -10.38 25.72
C MET A 18 24.10 -9.64 24.53
N PRO A 19 23.92 -10.10 23.30
CA PRO A 19 23.66 -9.12 22.25
C PRO A 19 22.35 -9.35 21.47
N ALA A 20 21.72 -10.52 21.57
CA ALA A 20 20.57 -10.84 20.73
C ALA A 20 19.30 -10.00 21.01
N ALA A 21 19.05 -9.65 22.28
CA ALA A 21 17.86 -8.89 22.64
C ALA A 21 17.93 -7.41 22.21
N ALA A 22 19.11 -6.80 22.23
CA ALA A 22 19.30 -5.41 21.79
C ALA A 22 19.20 -5.29 20.26
N ALA A 23 19.72 -6.24 19.50
CA ALA A 23 19.60 -6.28 18.05
C ALA A 23 18.13 -6.44 17.62
N ALA A 24 17.39 -7.39 18.23
CA ALA A 24 15.98 -7.61 17.92
C ALA A 24 15.09 -6.39 18.26
N ALA A 25 15.39 -5.67 19.34
CA ALA A 25 14.65 -4.46 19.70
C ALA A 25 14.95 -3.30 18.72
N THR A 26 16.17 -3.20 18.21
CA THR A 26 16.54 -2.18 17.23
C THR A 26 15.92 -2.47 15.87
N GLU A 27 15.89 -3.71 15.45
CA GLU A 27 15.22 -4.15 14.21
C GLU A 27 13.70 -3.92 14.29
N ALA A 28 13.06 -4.29 15.39
CA ALA A 28 11.62 -4.06 15.60
C ALA A 28 11.26 -2.57 15.59
N SER A 29 12.11 -1.70 16.15
CA SER A 29 11.89 -0.25 16.15
C SER A 29 12.11 0.36 14.77
N ALA A 30 13.11 -0.10 14.02
CA ALA A 30 13.35 0.32 12.64
C ALA A 30 12.21 -0.14 11.72
N GLN A 31 11.72 -1.36 11.90
CA GLN A 31 10.59 -1.92 11.15
C GLN A 31 9.33 -1.08 11.36
N SER A 32 8.96 -0.76 12.62
CA SER A 32 7.77 0.04 12.92
C SER A 32 7.86 1.47 12.37
N GLY A 33 9.06 2.06 12.32
CA GLY A 33 9.29 3.36 11.69
C GLY A 33 9.12 3.32 10.18
N SER A 34 9.60 2.27 9.53
CA SER A 34 9.41 2.03 8.10
C SER A 34 7.93 1.80 7.75
N ASP A 35 7.22 1.01 8.56
CA ASP A 35 5.80 0.73 8.37
C ASP A 35 4.95 2.00 8.47
N ALA A 36 5.24 2.87 9.45
CA ALA A 36 4.55 4.16 9.60
C ALA A 36 4.77 5.09 8.40
N ALA A 37 6.01 5.20 7.92
CA ALA A 37 6.33 6.00 6.74
C ALA A 37 5.64 5.48 5.46
N SER A 38 5.57 4.16 5.29
CA SER A 38 4.87 3.53 4.18
C SER A 38 3.36 3.77 4.22
N VAL A 39 2.76 3.71 5.40
CA VAL A 39 1.34 4.05 5.62
C VAL A 39 1.06 5.52 5.27
N ASP A 40 1.90 6.46 5.71
CA ASP A 40 1.74 7.88 5.43
C ASP A 40 1.89 8.18 3.93
N LEU A 41 2.82 7.53 3.24
CA LEU A 41 2.96 7.64 1.80
C LEU A 41 1.68 7.20 1.07
N VAL A 42 1.09 6.05 1.45
CA VAL A 42 -0.13 5.54 0.83
C VAL A 42 -1.35 6.41 1.17
N ARG A 43 -1.42 7.01 2.36
CA ARG A 43 -2.44 8.03 2.68
C ARG A 43 -2.32 9.25 1.78
N ARG A 44 -1.11 9.78 1.64
CA ARG A 44 -0.85 10.91 0.73
C ARG A 44 -1.24 10.56 -0.71
N TRP A 45 -0.95 9.35 -1.19
CA TRP A 45 -1.40 8.88 -2.50
C TRP A 45 -2.92 8.93 -2.62
N ALA A 46 -3.66 8.45 -1.63
CA ALA A 46 -5.12 8.51 -1.64
C ALA A 46 -5.65 9.95 -1.66
N ASP A 47 -5.03 10.85 -0.87
CA ASP A 47 -5.48 12.23 -0.70
C ASP A 47 -5.08 13.15 -1.86
N GLU A 48 -3.86 13.01 -2.35
CA GLU A 48 -3.28 13.92 -3.34
C GLU A 48 -3.48 13.45 -4.78
N VAL A 49 -3.69 12.14 -5.00
CA VAL A 49 -3.80 11.55 -6.35
C VAL A 49 -5.19 10.98 -6.59
N VAL A 50 -5.65 10.03 -5.75
CA VAL A 50 -6.88 9.27 -6.04
C VAL A 50 -8.12 10.14 -5.88
N ARG A 51 -8.27 10.85 -4.77
CA ARG A 51 -9.44 11.70 -4.52
C ARG A 51 -9.63 12.79 -5.57
N PRO A 52 -8.61 13.61 -5.89
CA PRO A 52 -8.75 14.65 -6.90
C PRO A 52 -8.63 14.13 -8.34
N LEU A 53 -8.36 12.83 -8.56
CA LEU A 53 -7.99 12.26 -9.86
C LEU A 53 -6.85 13.06 -10.52
N LYS A 54 -5.81 13.31 -9.76
CA LYS A 54 -4.65 14.07 -10.21
C LYS A 54 -3.76 13.20 -11.10
N VAL A 55 -3.26 13.79 -12.16
CA VAL A 55 -2.37 13.11 -13.13
C VAL A 55 -0.89 13.45 -12.94
N GLN A 56 -0.58 14.27 -11.95
CA GLN A 56 0.79 14.58 -11.55
C GLN A 56 1.05 13.93 -10.19
N PHE A 57 1.92 12.93 -10.16
CA PHE A 57 2.15 12.11 -8.97
C PHE A 57 3.34 12.59 -8.12
N GLY A 58 4.14 13.52 -8.66
CA GLY A 58 5.26 14.13 -7.94
C GLY A 58 6.24 13.10 -7.38
N ASP A 59 6.56 13.25 -6.09
CA ASP A 59 7.47 12.36 -5.38
C ASP A 59 6.81 11.10 -4.83
N LEU A 60 5.49 10.91 -5.04
CA LEU A 60 4.75 9.78 -4.48
C LEU A 60 4.95 8.49 -5.26
N ALA A 61 5.23 8.57 -6.56
CA ALA A 61 5.32 7.42 -7.44
C ALA A 61 6.74 7.21 -8.00
N HIS A 62 7.13 5.95 -8.07
CA HIS A 62 8.37 5.56 -8.75
C HIS A 62 8.22 5.75 -10.27
N PRO A 63 9.27 6.15 -11.02
CA PRO A 63 9.19 6.28 -12.48
C PRO A 63 8.74 5.01 -13.20
N ASP A 64 9.13 3.84 -12.68
CA ASP A 64 8.79 2.52 -13.21
C ASP A 64 7.55 1.92 -12.53
N LEU A 65 6.65 2.76 -11.99
CA LEU A 65 5.42 2.30 -11.32
C LEU A 65 4.68 1.28 -12.19
N VAL A 66 4.35 0.13 -11.60
CA VAL A 66 3.47 -0.87 -12.20
C VAL A 66 2.13 -0.84 -11.46
N MET A 67 1.02 -0.84 -12.20
CA MET A 67 -0.31 -0.95 -11.63
C MET A 67 -1.08 -2.10 -12.29
N GLU A 68 -1.54 -3.04 -11.47
CA GLU A 68 -2.36 -4.16 -11.89
C GLU A 68 -3.80 -3.94 -11.46
N LEU A 69 -4.72 -3.94 -12.41
CA LEU A 69 -6.14 -3.70 -12.21
C LEU A 69 -6.91 -5.00 -12.36
N HIS A 70 -7.60 -5.41 -11.30
CA HIS A 70 -8.46 -6.59 -11.25
C HIS A 70 -9.93 -6.16 -11.05
N GLY A 71 -10.86 -7.00 -11.43
CA GLY A 71 -12.30 -6.71 -11.31
C GLY A 71 -12.79 -5.72 -12.37
N ALA A 72 -13.41 -4.61 -11.99
CA ALA A 72 -13.97 -3.62 -12.93
C ALA A 72 -12.90 -2.91 -13.78
N GLY A 73 -11.64 -2.90 -13.33
CA GLY A 73 -10.52 -2.32 -14.07
C GLY A 73 -9.78 -3.31 -14.98
N ALA A 74 -10.13 -4.59 -14.96
CA ALA A 74 -9.51 -5.64 -15.73
C ALA A 74 -9.81 -5.55 -17.23
N ASN A 75 -9.12 -6.37 -18.03
CA ASN A 75 -9.44 -6.56 -19.45
C ASN A 75 -10.84 -7.20 -19.64
N ALA A 76 -11.40 -7.10 -20.83
CA ALA A 76 -12.73 -7.64 -21.14
C ALA A 76 -12.85 -9.16 -20.95
N ASP A 77 -11.75 -9.90 -21.11
CA ASP A 77 -11.66 -11.35 -20.88
C ASP A 77 -11.52 -11.71 -19.38
N GLY A 78 -11.44 -10.71 -18.50
CA GLY A 78 -11.29 -10.87 -17.06
C GLY A 78 -9.86 -11.04 -16.57
N THR A 79 -8.87 -11.04 -17.46
CA THR A 79 -7.45 -11.01 -17.07
C THR A 79 -7.07 -9.66 -16.46
N PRO A 80 -6.09 -9.60 -15.55
CA PRO A 80 -5.63 -8.34 -15.01
C PRO A 80 -5.13 -7.40 -16.12
N ARG A 81 -5.53 -6.13 -16.04
CA ARG A 81 -4.93 -5.09 -16.89
C ARG A 81 -3.69 -4.57 -16.20
N VAL A 82 -2.54 -4.72 -16.84
CA VAL A 82 -1.25 -4.25 -16.34
C VAL A 82 -0.85 -2.95 -17.02
N LEU A 83 -0.59 -1.93 -16.23
CA LEU A 83 -0.07 -0.63 -16.66
C LEU A 83 1.38 -0.53 -16.22
N THR A 84 2.32 -0.43 -17.14
CA THR A 84 3.75 -0.39 -16.85
C THR A 84 4.32 0.99 -17.15
N GLY A 85 4.99 1.54 -16.15
CA GLY A 85 5.60 2.86 -16.19
C GLY A 85 4.61 4.00 -15.91
N LEU A 86 5.15 5.08 -15.38
CA LEU A 86 4.38 6.26 -14.98
C LEU A 86 3.49 6.83 -16.11
N PRO A 87 3.95 6.92 -17.38
CA PRO A 87 3.11 7.44 -18.47
C PRO A 87 1.83 6.62 -18.71
N ALA A 88 1.90 5.28 -18.61
CA ALA A 88 0.73 4.43 -18.80
C ALA A 88 -0.29 4.61 -17.67
N VAL A 89 0.18 4.76 -16.42
CA VAL A 89 -0.67 5.01 -15.25
C VAL A 89 -1.31 6.39 -15.34
N VAL A 90 -0.56 7.42 -15.74
CA VAL A 90 -1.08 8.78 -16.00
C VAL A 90 -2.20 8.75 -17.03
N ALA A 91 -1.97 8.11 -18.17
CA ALA A 91 -2.98 8.01 -19.23
C ALA A 91 -4.26 7.31 -18.77
N TRP A 92 -4.15 6.30 -17.92
CA TRP A 92 -5.30 5.65 -17.32
C TRP A 92 -6.07 6.59 -16.38
N PHE A 93 -5.37 7.35 -15.51
CA PHE A 93 -6.01 8.34 -14.63
C PHE A 93 -6.71 9.45 -15.43
N ASP A 94 -6.14 9.90 -16.55
CA ASP A 94 -6.79 10.86 -17.45
C ASP A 94 -8.10 10.31 -18.04
N GLN A 95 -8.11 9.05 -18.48
CA GLN A 95 -9.32 8.39 -18.96
C GLN A 95 -10.39 8.29 -17.86
N VAL A 96 -9.99 7.89 -16.65
CA VAL A 96 -10.89 7.82 -15.49
C VAL A 96 -11.45 9.20 -15.18
N LYS A 97 -10.62 10.23 -15.11
CA LYS A 97 -11.01 11.61 -14.84
C LYS A 97 -12.01 12.13 -15.88
N ALA A 98 -11.83 11.83 -17.15
CA ALA A 98 -12.74 12.24 -18.22
C ALA A 98 -14.17 11.67 -18.05
N GLN A 99 -14.29 10.49 -17.43
CA GLN A 99 -15.57 9.83 -17.18
C GLN A 99 -16.27 10.32 -15.89
N HIS A 100 -15.58 11.02 -15.00
CA HIS A 100 -16.11 11.43 -13.71
C HIS A 100 -16.63 12.87 -13.75
N ALA A 101 -17.79 13.09 -13.13
CA ALA A 101 -18.39 14.42 -13.02
C ALA A 101 -17.81 15.24 -11.84
N ALA A 102 -17.23 14.57 -10.85
CA ALA A 102 -16.68 15.16 -9.63
C ALA A 102 -15.48 14.34 -9.11
N PRO A 103 -14.70 14.89 -8.18
CA PRO A 103 -13.68 14.13 -7.46
C PRO A 103 -14.23 12.85 -6.83
N VAL A 104 -13.38 11.87 -6.69
CA VAL A 104 -13.73 10.59 -6.03
C VAL A 104 -13.70 10.77 -4.52
N SER A 105 -14.73 10.30 -3.82
CA SER A 105 -14.68 10.16 -2.37
C SER A 105 -14.04 8.82 -2.02
N VAL A 106 -13.01 8.83 -1.21
CA VAL A 106 -12.31 7.63 -0.73
C VAL A 106 -12.44 7.55 0.78
N ARG A 107 -13.07 6.48 1.27
CA ARG A 107 -13.13 6.14 2.69
C ARG A 107 -12.25 4.93 2.92
N ILE A 108 -11.14 5.14 3.62
CA ILE A 108 -10.24 4.05 4.02
C ILE A 108 -10.80 3.41 5.29
N ASP A 109 -11.13 2.11 5.21
CA ASP A 109 -11.65 1.34 6.33
C ASP A 109 -10.53 0.73 7.16
N GLN A 110 -9.47 0.25 6.49
CA GLN A 110 -8.35 -0.42 7.12
C GLN A 110 -7.08 -0.23 6.30
N MET A 111 -5.97 -0.08 7.01
CA MET A 111 -4.63 -0.02 6.43
C MET A 111 -3.66 -0.75 7.36
N VAL A 112 -2.87 -1.66 6.80
CA VAL A 112 -1.86 -2.45 7.52
C VAL A 112 -0.58 -2.45 6.71
N ALA A 113 0.55 -2.15 7.36
CA ALA A 113 1.86 -2.23 6.75
C ALA A 113 2.67 -3.38 7.32
N GLN A 114 3.48 -3.99 6.48
CA GLN A 114 4.50 -4.96 6.85
C GLN A 114 5.69 -4.81 5.90
N GLY A 115 6.79 -4.29 6.41
CA GLY A 115 7.98 -4.00 5.62
C GLY A 115 7.71 -2.96 4.53
N ASP A 116 7.97 -3.33 3.30
CA ASP A 116 7.79 -2.49 2.12
C ASP A 116 6.37 -2.55 1.52
N THR A 117 5.44 -3.25 2.15
CA THR A 117 4.11 -3.50 1.62
C THR A 117 3.02 -2.94 2.53
N VAL A 118 2.06 -2.21 1.94
CA VAL A 118 0.89 -1.68 2.63
C VAL A 118 -0.37 -2.27 2.00
N ALA A 119 -1.18 -2.96 2.81
CA ALA A 119 -2.50 -3.44 2.42
C ALA A 119 -3.56 -2.43 2.83
N VAL A 120 -4.49 -2.14 1.93
CA VAL A 120 -5.59 -1.17 2.13
C VAL A 120 -6.91 -1.80 1.77
N ARG A 121 -7.91 -1.60 2.65
CA ARG A 121 -9.32 -1.78 2.32
C ARG A 121 -10.00 -0.41 2.35
N ALA A 122 -10.69 -0.07 1.27
CA ALA A 122 -11.37 1.20 1.12
C ALA A 122 -12.68 1.06 0.36
N GLU A 123 -13.53 2.07 0.48
CA GLU A 123 -14.69 2.29 -0.37
C GLU A 123 -14.50 3.58 -1.17
N ASN A 124 -14.62 3.47 -2.49
CA ASN A 124 -14.63 4.60 -3.40
C ASN A 124 -16.07 4.89 -3.82
N ASN A 125 -16.45 6.17 -3.77
CA ASN A 125 -17.71 6.67 -4.27
C ASN A 125 -17.43 7.75 -5.32
N TRP A 126 -18.11 7.68 -6.44
CA TRP A 126 -17.93 8.65 -7.53
C TRP A 126 -19.23 8.86 -8.30
N THR A 127 -19.24 9.91 -9.10
CA THR A 127 -20.34 10.23 -9.99
C THR A 127 -19.83 10.17 -11.44
N LEU A 128 -20.45 9.33 -12.26
CA LEU A 128 -20.16 9.27 -13.69
C LEU A 128 -20.90 10.40 -14.41
N ARG A 129 -20.25 10.93 -15.46
CA ARG A 129 -20.91 11.77 -16.45
C ARG A 129 -21.89 10.90 -17.23
N GLY A 130 -23.16 11.26 -17.26
CA GLY A 130 -24.18 10.61 -18.07
C GLY A 130 -24.44 11.39 -19.35
N GLU A 131 -25.30 10.87 -20.21
CA GLU A 131 -25.84 11.62 -21.34
C GLU A 131 -26.83 12.68 -20.84
N GLY A 132 -26.68 13.93 -21.28
CA GLY A 132 -27.42 15.08 -20.77
C GLY A 132 -27.05 15.39 -19.32
N ASP A 133 -28.04 15.77 -18.52
CA ASP A 133 -27.87 16.11 -17.08
C ASP A 133 -27.92 14.88 -16.17
N SER A 134 -28.01 13.66 -16.71
CA SER A 134 -28.07 12.45 -15.91
C SER A 134 -26.69 12.15 -15.29
N GLN A 135 -26.64 12.09 -13.96
CA GLN A 135 -25.46 11.70 -13.21
C GLN A 135 -25.74 10.37 -12.49
N GLN A 136 -24.83 9.43 -12.61
CA GLN A 136 -24.96 8.14 -11.93
C GLN A 136 -23.97 8.04 -10.78
N ARG A 137 -24.49 7.94 -9.57
CA ARG A 137 -23.65 7.66 -8.39
C ARG A 137 -23.27 6.18 -8.37
N ARG A 138 -22.02 5.91 -8.10
CA ARG A 138 -21.44 4.57 -8.02
C ARG A 138 -20.64 4.42 -6.74
N ALA A 139 -20.63 3.22 -6.20
CA ALA A 139 -19.78 2.83 -5.07
C ALA A 139 -19.08 1.51 -5.39
N GLN A 140 -17.86 1.37 -4.89
CA GLN A 140 -17.06 0.17 -5.10
C GLN A 140 -16.15 -0.08 -3.91
N THR A 141 -16.13 -1.32 -3.42
CA THR A 141 -15.14 -1.76 -2.45
C THR A 141 -13.83 -2.04 -3.17
N ILE A 142 -12.74 -1.61 -2.56
CA ILE A 142 -11.38 -1.79 -3.07
C ILE A 142 -10.56 -2.50 -2.01
N ALA A 143 -9.84 -3.54 -2.43
CA ALA A 143 -8.67 -4.05 -1.75
C ALA A 143 -7.46 -3.70 -2.61
N ALA A 144 -6.44 -3.10 -2.02
CA ALA A 144 -5.22 -2.77 -2.74
C ALA A 144 -3.98 -3.10 -1.91
N PHE A 145 -2.92 -3.52 -2.60
CA PHE A 145 -1.60 -3.66 -2.01
C PHE A 145 -0.68 -2.67 -2.71
N TYR A 146 0.14 -2.00 -1.92
CA TYR A 146 1.11 -1.03 -2.39
C TYR A 146 2.49 -1.49 -1.99
N LYS A 147 3.40 -1.65 -2.93
CA LYS A 147 4.82 -1.85 -2.65
C LYS A 147 5.53 -0.52 -2.67
N VAL A 148 6.26 -0.23 -1.61
CA VAL A 148 7.08 0.97 -1.46
C VAL A 148 8.54 0.61 -1.74
N GLN A 149 9.20 1.40 -2.57
CA GLN A 149 10.62 1.29 -2.87
C GLN A 149 11.22 2.69 -2.92
N ASP A 150 12.33 2.91 -2.24
CA ASP A 150 13.02 4.21 -2.18
C ASP A 150 12.10 5.38 -1.78
N GLY A 151 11.18 5.12 -0.84
CA GLY A 151 10.21 6.11 -0.36
C GLY A 151 9.12 6.47 -1.37
N LYS A 152 8.91 5.67 -2.42
CA LYS A 152 7.92 5.88 -3.48
C LYS A 152 7.10 4.63 -3.72
N ILE A 153 5.87 4.79 -4.21
CA ILE A 153 5.03 3.66 -4.62
C ILE A 153 5.57 3.12 -5.94
N ALA A 154 6.06 1.87 -5.92
CA ALA A 154 6.64 1.18 -7.07
C ALA A 154 5.69 0.16 -7.70
N HIS A 155 4.75 -0.41 -6.93
CA HIS A 155 3.77 -1.34 -7.47
C HIS A 155 2.44 -1.18 -6.74
N ILE A 156 1.33 -1.28 -7.49
CA ILE A 156 -0.03 -1.26 -6.98
C ILE A 156 -0.80 -2.45 -7.55
N TRP A 157 -1.26 -3.36 -6.69
CA TRP A 157 -2.25 -4.37 -7.03
C TRP A 157 -3.61 -3.88 -6.56
N ARG A 158 -4.55 -3.65 -7.47
CA ARG A 158 -5.87 -3.11 -7.16
C ARG A 158 -6.96 -4.10 -7.54
N PHE A 159 -7.70 -4.55 -6.55
CA PHE A 159 -8.81 -5.49 -6.66
C PHE A 159 -10.12 -4.76 -6.39
N THR A 160 -11.10 -4.95 -7.24
CA THR A 160 -12.42 -4.31 -7.13
C THR A 160 -13.52 -5.27 -7.50
N ASP A 161 -14.74 -5.01 -7.06
CA ASP A 161 -15.91 -5.70 -7.58
C ASP A 161 -16.00 -5.50 -9.11
N ARG A 162 -16.46 -6.53 -9.84
CA ARG A 162 -16.60 -6.45 -11.30
C ARG A 162 -17.59 -5.38 -11.73
N VAL A 163 -18.68 -5.24 -10.97
CA VAL A 163 -19.75 -4.27 -11.25
C VAL A 163 -19.89 -3.35 -10.05
N PRO A 164 -19.61 -2.04 -10.23
CA PRO A 164 -19.86 -1.07 -9.18
C PRO A 164 -21.35 -0.99 -8.84
N ARG A 165 -21.64 -0.83 -7.54
CA ARG A 165 -23.01 -0.68 -7.05
C ARG A 165 -23.56 0.69 -7.45
N THR A 166 -24.78 0.73 -7.99
CA THR A 166 -25.50 1.99 -8.20
C THR A 166 -26.03 2.48 -6.85
N GLN A 167 -25.84 3.74 -6.55
CA GLN A 167 -26.44 4.39 -5.38
C GLN A 167 -27.68 5.16 -5.84
N THR A 168 -28.79 4.86 -5.21
CA THR A 168 -30.06 5.58 -5.36
C THR A 168 -30.09 6.82 -4.49
#